data_cea9a23becd55befe73192eb0c8fe119
#
_entry.id   cea9a23becd55befe73192eb0c8fe119
#
_cell.length_a   1.000
_cell.length_b   1.000
_cell.length_c   1.000
_cell.angle_alpha   90.00
_cell.angle_beta   90.00
_cell.angle_gamma   90.00
#
_symmetry.space_group_name_H-M   'P 1'
#
loop_
_entity.id
_entity.type
_entity.pdbx_description
1 polymer ?
#
loop_
_entity_poly.entity_id
_entity_poly.type
_entity_poly.pdbx_seq_one_letter_code
_entity_poly.pdbx_strand_id
1 'polypeptide(L)'
;MAISAFAVDFDTEIQPIFTNSCVGCHGSSGGLSLVAGSSFNNLVDATSQGYSPAVRVVPGDPGASVLYNKVAGTGVYGQRMPQGGQLTAEQIALISSWITELGAANPIPIAEARAMADGVVVTVQGIITANTWGTSGASTQAAIQDATGAMVIYAGGFDAGLLVGDEVIVTGAIDIYAGLIEIAPTAPTDFEVLSSGNDLPPLQNLTIPEILTNGVTYESEFVHLDSVTIVGGTWPTATSSVNMTIADADGNTITMRIDGDTDLHNYEQLLGYFNFTGIVGRYNAAFQVFPRYYSDLEQIGDPVPLITDVDRDPASPTPADDVTVTANIIDNNTVASASVNYVVDSGVEMVVAMTAGENDSYSGVIPAQAGNAIVVYTVSATDDLGGVSTSNEYSYIVYGGNVNSIASLQDGTVPSGTSVTIEGIVTAEPYAFYPEDDLRYYYLQDDYAPLSGI
;
A
#
# COMPACT_ATOMS: atom_id res chain seq x y z
N MET A 1 25.52 -8.26 -17.64
CA MET A 1 26.06 -9.63 -17.44
C MET A 1 26.84 -9.56 -16.14
N ALA A 2 26.14 -9.67 -15.01
CA ALA A 2 26.77 -9.68 -13.70
C ALA A 2 27.46 -11.04 -13.55
N ILE A 3 28.76 -11.01 -13.32
CA ILE A 3 29.50 -12.20 -12.93
C ILE A 3 29.13 -12.44 -11.49
N SER A 4 28.26 -13.43 -11.26
CA SER A 4 28.09 -14.01 -9.93
C SER A 4 29.50 -14.34 -9.41
N ALA A 5 29.87 -13.79 -8.27
CA ALA A 5 31.05 -14.23 -7.57
C ALA A 5 30.82 -15.73 -7.27
N PHE A 6 31.59 -16.58 -7.91
CA PHE A 6 31.44 -18.02 -7.77
C PHE A 6 31.65 -18.39 -6.31
N ALA A 7 30.62 -18.96 -5.70
CA ALA A 7 30.80 -19.63 -4.42
C ALA A 7 31.90 -20.68 -4.58
N VAL A 8 32.83 -20.73 -3.63
CA VAL A 8 33.97 -21.67 -3.69
C VAL A 8 33.43 -23.09 -3.50
N ASP A 9 33.47 -23.88 -4.57
CA ASP A 9 33.00 -25.27 -4.55
C ASP A 9 33.98 -26.17 -3.80
N PHE A 10 33.47 -26.81 -2.73
CA PHE A 10 34.31 -27.62 -1.89
C PHE A 10 34.93 -28.80 -2.62
N ASP A 11 34.15 -29.52 -3.41
CA ASP A 11 34.60 -30.76 -4.05
C ASP A 11 35.58 -30.51 -5.23
N THR A 12 35.35 -29.45 -5.96
CA THR A 12 36.17 -29.13 -7.16
C THR A 12 37.32 -28.17 -6.89
N GLU A 13 37.28 -27.37 -5.82
CA GLU A 13 38.29 -26.35 -5.54
C GLU A 13 39.06 -26.58 -4.24
N ILE A 14 38.39 -26.94 -3.15
CA ILE A 14 39.01 -27.12 -1.84
C ILE A 14 39.54 -28.55 -1.65
N GLN A 15 38.73 -29.57 -1.97
CA GLN A 15 39.12 -30.96 -1.81
C GLN A 15 40.42 -31.33 -2.59
N PRO A 16 40.67 -30.82 -3.81
CA PRO A 16 41.94 -31.02 -4.51
C PRO A 16 43.17 -30.53 -3.74
N ILE A 17 43.05 -29.40 -3.02
CA ILE A 17 44.12 -28.89 -2.15
C ILE A 17 44.45 -29.91 -1.07
N PHE A 18 43.40 -30.44 -0.39
CA PHE A 18 43.62 -31.42 0.64
C PHE A 18 44.16 -32.75 0.10
N THR A 19 43.66 -33.22 -1.04
CA THR A 19 44.10 -34.46 -1.67
C THR A 19 45.60 -34.39 -2.04
N ASN A 20 46.04 -33.26 -2.60
CA ASN A 20 47.41 -33.11 -3.06
C ASN A 20 48.42 -32.77 -1.95
N SER A 21 47.98 -32.05 -0.88
CA SER A 21 48.89 -31.46 0.09
C SER A 21 48.71 -31.94 1.53
N CYS A 22 47.63 -32.63 1.85
CA CYS A 22 47.30 -32.95 3.24
C CYS A 22 47.03 -34.44 3.51
N VAL A 23 46.37 -35.14 2.56
CA VAL A 23 45.92 -36.56 2.73
C VAL A 23 47.13 -37.51 2.98
N GLY A 24 48.30 -37.21 2.46
CA GLY A 24 49.51 -38.03 2.71
C GLY A 24 49.79 -38.20 4.22
N CYS A 25 49.45 -37.25 5.06
CA CYS A 25 49.54 -37.36 6.51
C CYS A 25 48.19 -37.48 7.18
N HIS A 26 47.15 -36.83 6.66
CA HIS A 26 45.80 -36.77 7.21
C HIS A 26 44.82 -37.67 6.46
N GLY A 27 45.24 -38.89 6.08
CA GLY A 27 44.32 -39.95 5.66
C GLY A 27 43.65 -40.67 6.82
N SER A 28 44.40 -40.84 7.93
CA SER A 28 43.88 -41.44 9.16
C SER A 28 44.64 -41.02 10.43
N SER A 29 45.74 -40.28 10.29
CA SER A 29 46.62 -39.88 11.41
C SER A 29 46.17 -38.58 12.07
N GLY A 30 46.45 -38.43 13.38
CA GLY A 30 46.19 -37.21 14.14
C GLY A 30 44.69 -36.98 14.43
N GLY A 31 43.85 -37.97 14.31
CA GLY A 31 42.42 -37.88 14.55
C GLY A 31 41.65 -36.99 13.52
N LEU A 32 42.28 -36.75 12.36
CA LEU A 32 41.69 -35.96 11.27
C LEU A 32 41.90 -36.70 9.93
N SER A 33 40.81 -37.04 9.25
CA SER A 33 40.82 -37.52 7.87
C SER A 33 40.38 -36.42 6.92
N LEU A 34 41.23 -36.11 5.91
CA LEU A 34 40.95 -35.12 4.86
C LEU A 34 40.70 -35.82 3.51
N VAL A 35 40.36 -37.11 3.54
CA VAL A 35 40.01 -37.90 2.34
C VAL A 35 38.67 -37.43 1.78
N ALA A 36 38.57 -37.39 0.44
CA ALA A 36 37.34 -37.01 -0.26
C ALA A 36 36.12 -37.83 0.25
N GLY A 37 34.99 -37.19 0.36
CA GLY A 37 33.73 -37.73 0.91
C GLY A 37 33.65 -37.76 2.44
N SER A 38 34.76 -37.49 3.19
CA SER A 38 34.71 -37.40 4.65
C SER A 38 35.30 -36.08 5.20
N SER A 39 36.12 -35.39 4.44
CA SER A 39 36.84 -34.20 4.85
C SER A 39 35.95 -33.06 5.31
N PHE A 40 34.86 -32.77 4.58
CA PHE A 40 33.91 -31.71 4.95
C PHE A 40 33.36 -31.90 6.35
N ASN A 41 32.74 -33.04 6.63
CA ASN A 41 32.15 -33.37 7.94
C ASN A 41 33.22 -33.46 9.07
N ASN A 42 34.46 -33.76 8.73
CA ASN A 42 35.57 -33.81 9.68
C ASN A 42 36.12 -32.41 9.98
N LEU A 43 35.79 -31.39 9.19
CA LEU A 43 36.29 -30.03 9.34
C LEU A 43 35.25 -29.08 9.90
N VAL A 44 34.07 -28.97 9.25
CA VAL A 44 33.05 -27.97 9.57
C VAL A 44 32.40 -28.31 10.92
N ASP A 45 32.37 -27.33 11.83
CA ASP A 45 31.85 -27.42 13.20
C ASP A 45 32.46 -28.55 14.06
N ALA A 46 33.53 -29.19 13.57
CA ALA A 46 34.16 -30.29 14.25
C ALA A 46 35.25 -29.82 15.25
N THR A 47 35.09 -30.20 16.52
CA THR A 47 36.11 -29.89 17.55
C THR A 47 37.45 -30.49 17.22
N SER A 48 38.52 -29.73 17.36
CA SER A 48 39.87 -30.23 17.16
C SER A 48 40.32 -31.08 18.36
N GLN A 49 40.76 -32.31 18.10
CA GLN A 49 41.27 -33.17 19.18
C GLN A 49 42.56 -32.62 19.81
N GLY A 50 43.41 -31.96 19.03
CA GLY A 50 44.70 -31.40 19.50
C GLY A 50 44.61 -30.02 20.12
N TYR A 51 43.50 -29.31 19.91
CA TYR A 51 43.33 -27.94 20.35
C TYR A 51 41.95 -27.65 20.98
N SER A 52 41.30 -28.68 21.55
CA SER A 52 40.02 -28.53 22.26
C SER A 52 40.03 -27.40 23.29
N PRO A 53 38.98 -26.52 23.31
CA PRO A 53 37.69 -26.62 22.61
C PRO A 53 37.64 -26.00 21.20
N ALA A 54 38.78 -25.59 20.61
CA ALA A 54 38.79 -24.93 19.31
C ALA A 54 38.19 -25.83 18.20
N VAL A 55 37.49 -25.21 17.27
CA VAL A 55 36.82 -25.84 16.13
C VAL A 55 37.72 -25.85 14.90
N ARG A 56 37.71 -26.94 14.14
CA ARG A 56 38.58 -27.08 12.95
C ARG A 56 38.25 -26.08 11.87
N VAL A 57 36.96 -25.90 11.58
CA VAL A 57 36.43 -24.83 10.72
C VAL A 57 35.20 -24.26 11.39
N VAL A 58 35.25 -22.99 11.71
CA VAL A 58 34.13 -22.19 12.18
C VAL A 58 33.52 -21.52 10.97
N PRO A 59 32.33 -21.89 10.52
CA PRO A 59 31.66 -21.21 9.41
C PRO A 59 31.66 -19.69 9.59
N GLY A 60 32.03 -18.94 8.54
CA GLY A 60 32.08 -17.48 8.56
C GLY A 60 33.34 -16.87 9.20
N ASP A 61 34.12 -17.62 9.97
CA ASP A 61 35.27 -17.10 10.70
C ASP A 61 36.57 -17.88 10.44
N PRO A 62 37.32 -17.53 9.38
CA PRO A 62 38.65 -18.08 9.14
C PRO A 62 39.59 -17.86 10.34
N GLY A 63 39.51 -16.71 11.01
CA GLY A 63 40.38 -16.36 12.13
C GLY A 63 40.22 -17.26 13.35
N ALA A 64 38.99 -17.71 13.65
CA ALA A 64 38.68 -18.66 14.70
C ALA A 64 38.92 -20.13 14.27
N SER A 65 39.08 -20.40 12.97
CA SER A 65 39.23 -21.73 12.41
C SER A 65 40.65 -22.28 12.56
N VAL A 66 40.78 -23.47 13.18
CA VAL A 66 42.10 -24.15 13.33
C VAL A 66 42.72 -24.41 11.97
N LEU A 67 41.95 -24.86 10.98
CA LEU A 67 42.43 -25.14 9.62
C LEU A 67 43.12 -23.94 9.00
N TYR A 68 42.45 -22.79 8.93
CA TYR A 68 43.01 -21.56 8.38
C TYR A 68 44.31 -21.15 9.05
N ASN A 69 44.27 -21.09 10.39
CA ASN A 69 45.44 -20.69 11.19
C ASN A 69 46.65 -21.64 10.97
N LYS A 70 46.40 -22.93 10.74
CA LYS A 70 47.40 -23.92 10.46
C LYS A 70 48.02 -23.72 9.08
N VAL A 71 47.22 -23.52 8.02
CA VAL A 71 47.72 -23.36 6.66
C VAL A 71 48.31 -21.96 6.43
N ALA A 72 47.79 -20.93 7.02
CA ALA A 72 48.32 -19.58 6.99
C ALA A 72 49.59 -19.40 7.85
N GLY A 73 49.78 -20.26 8.83
CA GLY A 73 50.99 -20.23 9.70
C GLY A 73 50.98 -19.05 10.66
N THR A 74 49.84 -18.70 11.23
CA THR A 74 49.67 -17.57 12.17
C THR A 74 50.37 -17.79 13.51
N GLY A 75 50.69 -19.05 13.85
CA GLY A 75 51.30 -19.44 15.13
C GLY A 75 50.29 -19.68 16.25
N VAL A 76 49.02 -19.33 16.09
CA VAL A 76 47.95 -19.49 17.11
C VAL A 76 47.79 -20.95 17.52
N TYR A 77 47.82 -21.87 16.57
CA TYR A 77 47.74 -23.33 16.82
C TYR A 77 49.06 -24.05 16.57
N GLY A 78 50.20 -23.42 16.91
CA GLY A 78 51.52 -24.01 16.78
C GLY A 78 52.07 -23.99 15.31
N GLN A 79 52.86 -25.01 14.95
CA GLN A 79 53.53 -24.99 13.68
C GLN A 79 52.58 -25.03 12.45
N ARG A 80 52.96 -24.38 11.36
CA ARG A 80 52.30 -24.37 10.06
C ARG A 80 52.13 -25.80 9.52
N MET A 81 51.05 -25.98 8.78
CA MET A 81 50.82 -27.18 7.96
C MET A 81 50.77 -26.79 6.45
N PRO A 82 51.17 -27.70 5.54
CA PRO A 82 51.80 -28.99 5.79
C PRO A 82 53.23 -28.83 6.36
N GLN A 83 53.69 -29.79 7.17
CA GLN A 83 55.07 -29.81 7.67
C GLN A 83 56.03 -30.12 6.52
N GLY A 84 57.07 -29.29 6.37
CA GLY A 84 58.04 -29.44 5.32
C GLY A 84 57.63 -28.82 3.96
N GLY A 85 56.49 -28.10 3.92
CA GLY A 85 56.00 -27.38 2.78
C GLY A 85 55.11 -26.19 3.17
N GLN A 86 54.49 -25.54 2.18
CA GLN A 86 53.46 -24.54 2.41
C GLN A 86 52.50 -24.50 1.19
N LEU A 87 51.25 -24.16 1.45
CA LEU A 87 50.28 -23.84 0.41
C LEU A 87 50.64 -22.51 -0.24
N THR A 88 50.25 -22.31 -1.49
CA THR A 88 50.39 -21.00 -2.15
C THR A 88 49.46 -19.96 -1.49
N ALA A 89 49.75 -18.69 -1.74
CA ALA A 89 48.92 -17.61 -1.21
C ALA A 89 47.48 -17.71 -1.74
N GLU A 90 47.33 -18.10 -3.01
CA GLU A 90 46.01 -18.33 -3.66
C GLU A 90 45.22 -19.48 -3.01
N GLN A 91 45.89 -20.60 -2.69
CA GLN A 91 45.24 -21.74 -2.00
C GLN A 91 44.82 -21.37 -0.59
N ILE A 92 45.61 -20.58 0.15
CA ILE A 92 45.27 -20.08 1.47
C ILE A 92 44.05 -19.11 1.39
N ALA A 93 44.08 -18.20 0.39
CA ALA A 93 42.99 -17.27 0.15
C ALA A 93 41.70 -18.04 -0.21
N LEU A 94 41.77 -19.09 -1.06
CA LEU A 94 40.65 -19.91 -1.45
C LEU A 94 40.03 -20.64 -0.25
N ILE A 95 40.85 -21.21 0.64
CA ILE A 95 40.38 -21.81 1.91
C ILE A 95 39.73 -20.76 2.81
N SER A 96 40.28 -19.54 2.87
CA SER A 96 39.70 -18.44 3.63
C SER A 96 38.33 -18.04 3.08
N SER A 97 38.23 -17.86 1.76
CA SER A 97 36.96 -17.55 1.08
C SER A 97 35.91 -18.62 1.33
N TRP A 98 36.28 -19.90 1.13
CA TRP A 98 35.39 -21.02 1.44
C TRP A 98 34.86 -20.98 2.89
N ILE A 99 35.73 -20.78 3.87
CA ILE A 99 35.32 -20.69 5.29
C ILE A 99 34.40 -19.48 5.51
N THR A 100 34.67 -18.33 4.90
CA THR A 100 33.84 -17.15 4.98
C THR A 100 32.46 -17.42 4.38
N GLU A 101 32.41 -18.04 3.21
CA GLU A 101 31.18 -18.38 2.50
C GLU A 101 30.35 -19.45 3.22
N LEU A 102 30.97 -20.35 4.00
CA LEU A 102 30.24 -21.30 4.86
C LEU A 102 29.40 -20.60 5.95
N GLY A 103 29.79 -19.40 6.34
CA GLY A 103 29.06 -18.57 7.30
C GLY A 103 28.08 -17.60 6.63
N ALA A 104 28.22 -17.42 5.32
CA ALA A 104 27.23 -16.70 4.56
C ALA A 104 25.93 -17.50 4.57
N ALA A 105 24.87 -16.92 5.08
CA ALA A 105 23.56 -17.54 5.02
C ALA A 105 23.19 -17.70 3.54
N ASN A 106 23.03 -18.94 3.07
CA ASN A 106 22.57 -19.18 1.69
C ASN A 106 21.13 -18.71 1.59
N PRO A 107 20.83 -17.74 0.73
CA PRO A 107 19.47 -17.30 0.52
C PRO A 107 18.62 -18.45 -0.01
N ILE A 108 17.43 -18.60 0.58
CA ILE A 108 16.40 -19.51 0.06
C ILE A 108 15.38 -18.70 -0.77
N PRO A 109 14.64 -19.35 -1.69
CA PRO A 109 13.56 -18.71 -2.42
C PRO A 109 12.55 -18.05 -1.47
N ILE A 110 12.06 -16.86 -1.81
CA ILE A 110 11.08 -16.13 -0.97
C ILE A 110 9.81 -16.97 -0.76
N ALA A 111 9.34 -17.70 -1.78
CA ALA A 111 8.19 -18.60 -1.64
C ALA A 111 8.42 -19.69 -0.58
N GLU A 112 9.66 -20.21 -0.47
CA GLU A 112 10.03 -21.19 0.56
C GLU A 112 10.07 -20.54 1.94
N ALA A 113 10.69 -19.33 2.05
CA ALA A 113 10.73 -18.57 3.29
C ALA A 113 9.32 -18.25 3.82
N ARG A 114 8.40 -17.85 2.94
CA ARG A 114 6.98 -17.59 3.28
C ARG A 114 6.21 -18.80 3.81
N ALA A 115 6.68 -20.01 3.50
CA ALA A 115 6.07 -21.24 4.00
C ALA A 115 6.61 -21.67 5.38
N MET A 116 7.63 -21.00 5.91
CA MET A 116 8.19 -21.29 7.22
C MET A 116 7.27 -20.79 8.34
N ALA A 117 7.45 -21.39 9.52
CA ALA A 117 6.68 -21.01 10.69
C ALA A 117 7.19 -19.67 11.26
N ASP A 118 6.30 -18.98 11.96
CA ASP A 118 6.61 -17.79 12.76
C ASP A 118 7.81 -18.04 13.69
N GLY A 119 8.73 -17.07 13.74
CA GLY A 119 9.97 -17.13 14.52
C GLY A 119 11.13 -17.90 13.87
N VAL A 120 10.94 -18.56 12.73
CA VAL A 120 12.04 -19.24 12.00
C VAL A 120 12.93 -18.21 11.33
N VAL A 121 14.23 -18.24 11.62
CA VAL A 121 15.21 -17.37 10.98
C VAL A 121 15.53 -17.91 9.59
N VAL A 122 15.42 -17.04 8.59
CA VAL A 122 15.70 -17.32 7.19
C VAL A 122 16.59 -16.25 6.59
N THR A 123 17.22 -16.56 5.49
CA THR A 123 17.91 -15.61 4.63
C THR A 123 17.27 -15.64 3.26
N VAL A 124 16.94 -14.49 2.70
CA VAL A 124 16.40 -14.35 1.35
C VAL A 124 17.22 -13.33 0.56
N GLN A 125 17.14 -13.42 -0.77
CA GLN A 125 17.74 -12.46 -1.69
C GLN A 125 16.68 -12.03 -2.68
N GLY A 126 16.65 -10.74 -3.02
CA GLY A 126 15.72 -10.19 -4.00
C GLY A 126 15.94 -8.72 -4.26
N ILE A 127 15.06 -8.15 -5.08
CA ILE A 127 15.03 -6.75 -5.43
C ILE A 127 14.07 -6.01 -4.52
N ILE A 128 14.47 -4.87 -3.99
CA ILE A 128 13.58 -3.96 -3.26
C ILE A 128 12.62 -3.30 -4.25
N THR A 129 11.34 -3.56 -4.09
CA THR A 129 10.28 -3.05 -4.98
C THR A 129 9.56 -1.85 -4.39
N ALA A 130 9.59 -1.68 -3.07
CA ALA A 130 9.05 -0.53 -2.36
C ALA A 130 9.83 -0.29 -1.06
N ASN A 131 9.95 0.99 -0.65
CA ASN A 131 10.63 1.41 0.58
C ASN A 131 9.97 2.66 1.22
N THR A 132 8.76 3.00 0.82
CA THR A 132 8.07 4.24 1.18
C THR A 132 7.19 4.13 2.43
N TRP A 133 7.31 3.05 3.19
CA TRP A 133 6.54 2.82 4.40
C TRP A 133 7.49 2.84 5.62
N GLY A 134 7.36 3.83 6.50
CA GLY A 134 8.15 3.89 7.73
C GLY A 134 9.49 4.61 7.62
N THR A 135 9.57 5.63 6.76
CA THR A 135 10.78 6.46 6.57
C THR A 135 11.02 7.48 7.68
N SER A 136 10.30 7.40 8.78
CA SER A 136 10.50 8.30 9.92
C SER A 136 11.87 8.16 10.62
N GLY A 137 12.84 7.46 9.98
CA GLY A 137 14.20 7.26 10.46
C GLY A 137 14.34 6.32 11.67
N ALA A 138 13.24 5.70 12.10
CA ALA A 138 13.19 4.83 13.26
C ALA A 138 12.92 3.36 12.92
N SER A 139 12.62 3.04 11.65
CA SER A 139 12.35 1.67 11.20
C SER A 139 12.71 1.49 9.73
N THR A 140 13.00 0.26 9.35
CA THR A 140 13.07 -0.17 7.95
C THR A 140 11.78 -0.87 7.61
N GLN A 141 11.07 -0.39 6.59
CA GLN A 141 9.89 -1.06 6.04
C GLN A 141 9.98 -1.02 4.52
N ALA A 142 10.05 -2.19 3.90
CA ALA A 142 10.28 -2.33 2.48
C ALA A 142 9.61 -3.61 1.96
N ALA A 143 9.37 -3.70 0.65
CA ALA A 143 9.01 -4.94 -0.02
C ALA A 143 10.22 -5.46 -0.79
N ILE A 144 10.51 -6.76 -0.64
CA ILE A 144 11.53 -7.50 -1.37
C ILE A 144 10.86 -8.57 -2.22
N GLN A 145 11.30 -8.72 -3.47
CA GLN A 145 10.75 -9.69 -4.41
C GLN A 145 11.85 -10.42 -5.17
N ASP A 146 11.67 -11.73 -5.34
CA ASP A 146 12.47 -12.58 -6.22
C ASP A 146 11.59 -13.20 -7.33
N ALA A 147 12.10 -14.17 -8.07
CA ALA A 147 11.36 -14.86 -9.12
C ALA A 147 10.26 -15.80 -8.58
N THR A 148 10.19 -16.03 -7.28
CA THR A 148 9.31 -17.01 -6.64
C THR A 148 8.20 -16.38 -5.81
N GLY A 149 8.35 -15.12 -5.42
CA GLY A 149 7.37 -14.37 -4.62
C GLY A 149 7.96 -13.12 -3.99
N ALA A 150 7.20 -12.49 -3.11
CA ALA A 150 7.62 -11.30 -2.38
C ALA A 150 7.25 -11.37 -0.89
N MET A 151 7.90 -10.55 -0.08
CA MET A 151 7.56 -10.38 1.34
C MET A 151 7.92 -8.98 1.83
N VAL A 152 7.33 -8.57 2.93
CA VAL A 152 7.69 -7.31 3.59
C VAL A 152 8.92 -7.55 4.48
N ILE A 153 9.82 -6.58 4.48
CA ILE A 153 10.89 -6.43 5.47
C ILE A 153 10.40 -5.45 6.52
N TYR A 154 10.40 -5.84 7.79
CA TYR A 154 10.14 -4.94 8.90
C TYR A 154 11.23 -5.03 9.97
N ALA A 155 11.94 -3.93 10.20
CA ALA A 155 12.92 -3.83 11.28
C ALA A 155 12.68 -2.55 12.08
N GLY A 156 12.31 -2.69 13.34
CA GLY A 156 12.15 -1.56 14.26
C GLY A 156 13.49 -1.06 14.81
N GLY A 157 13.61 0.24 15.04
CA GLY A 157 14.74 0.85 15.75
C GLY A 157 15.89 1.32 14.87
N PHE A 158 15.89 1.08 13.56
CA PHE A 158 16.87 1.61 12.61
C PHE A 158 16.32 1.66 11.20
N ASP A 159 16.89 2.54 10.38
CA ASP A 159 16.70 2.58 8.93
C ASP A 159 17.91 1.95 8.25
N ALA A 160 17.69 0.93 7.43
CA ALA A 160 18.75 0.27 6.66
C ALA A 160 19.15 1.05 5.39
N GLY A 161 18.44 2.12 5.05
CA GLY A 161 18.72 2.97 3.88
C GLY A 161 18.50 2.27 2.54
N LEU A 162 17.62 1.29 2.46
CA LEU A 162 17.32 0.55 1.25
C LEU A 162 16.65 1.44 0.19
N LEU A 163 17.04 1.28 -1.06
CA LEU A 163 16.46 1.99 -2.19
C LEU A 163 15.72 1.02 -3.12
N VAL A 164 14.65 1.51 -3.77
CA VAL A 164 13.98 0.75 -4.83
C VAL A 164 14.98 0.44 -5.94
N GLY A 165 15.05 -0.85 -6.35
CA GLY A 165 16.04 -1.36 -7.28
C GLY A 165 17.35 -1.82 -6.64
N ASP A 166 17.47 -1.79 -5.31
CA ASP A 166 18.56 -2.49 -4.64
C ASP A 166 18.34 -4.00 -4.68
N GLU A 167 19.37 -4.75 -5.05
CA GLU A 167 19.45 -6.18 -4.85
C GLU A 167 20.09 -6.44 -3.48
N VAL A 168 19.34 -7.10 -2.60
CA VAL A 168 19.78 -7.27 -1.22
C VAL A 168 19.68 -8.72 -0.78
N ILE A 169 20.59 -9.12 0.11
CA ILE A 169 20.43 -10.28 0.99
C ILE A 169 19.96 -9.76 2.33
N VAL A 170 18.91 -10.38 2.89
CA VAL A 170 18.40 -10.04 4.22
C VAL A 170 18.20 -11.31 5.04
N THR A 171 18.66 -11.28 6.29
CA THR A 171 18.48 -12.36 7.28
C THR A 171 17.58 -11.86 8.40
N GLY A 172 16.56 -12.63 8.76
CA GLY A 172 15.64 -12.26 9.85
C GLY A 172 14.70 -13.41 10.20
N ALA A 173 13.99 -13.26 11.29
CA ALA A 173 12.93 -14.19 11.64
C ALA A 173 11.69 -13.93 10.77
N ILE A 174 10.98 -14.97 10.40
CA ILE A 174 9.62 -14.83 9.89
C ILE A 174 8.76 -14.27 11.01
N ASP A 175 7.99 -13.24 10.70
CA ASP A 175 6.98 -12.64 11.59
C ASP A 175 5.64 -12.55 10.85
N ILE A 176 4.54 -12.69 11.57
CA ILE A 176 3.19 -12.63 11.00
C ILE A 176 2.42 -11.50 11.68
N TYR A 177 2.49 -10.31 11.10
CA TYR A 177 1.79 -9.14 11.59
C TYR A 177 0.41 -9.00 10.94
N ALA A 178 -0.66 -9.13 11.72
CA ALA A 178 -2.05 -9.03 11.23
C ALA A 178 -2.33 -9.88 9.96
N GLY A 179 -1.66 -11.04 9.85
CA GLY A 179 -1.78 -11.96 8.72
C GLY A 179 -0.80 -11.71 7.57
N LEU A 180 -0.15 -10.56 7.51
CA LEU A 180 0.94 -10.25 6.57
C LEU A 180 2.20 -11.01 6.99
N ILE A 181 2.86 -11.65 6.04
CA ILE A 181 4.12 -12.36 6.29
C ILE A 181 5.28 -11.39 6.08
N GLU A 182 6.09 -11.26 7.12
CA GLU A 182 7.23 -10.34 7.13
C GLU A 182 8.53 -11.10 7.46
N ILE A 183 9.67 -10.54 7.05
CA ILE A 183 10.97 -10.90 7.57
C ILE A 183 11.43 -9.79 8.50
N ALA A 184 11.82 -10.15 9.72
CA ALA A 184 12.15 -9.22 10.81
C ALA A 184 13.64 -9.25 11.14
N PRO A 185 14.50 -8.49 10.45
CA PRO A 185 15.89 -8.27 10.80
C PRO A 185 16.01 -7.50 12.12
N THR A 186 17.08 -7.72 12.86
CA THR A 186 17.28 -7.14 14.19
C THR A 186 18.43 -6.11 14.25
N ALA A 187 19.28 -6.09 13.23
CA ALA A 187 20.44 -5.20 13.15
C ALA A 187 20.74 -4.79 11.68
N PRO A 188 21.40 -3.65 11.45
CA PRO A 188 21.86 -3.27 10.11
C PRO A 188 22.80 -4.29 9.45
N THR A 189 23.49 -5.11 10.22
CA THR A 189 24.37 -6.19 9.75
C THR A 189 23.61 -7.39 9.19
N ASP A 190 22.29 -7.44 9.36
CA ASP A 190 21.43 -8.48 8.79
C ASP A 190 21.11 -8.21 7.31
N PHE A 191 21.61 -7.10 6.79
CA PHE A 191 21.44 -6.68 5.38
C PHE A 191 22.78 -6.64 4.66
N GLU A 192 22.79 -7.10 3.42
CA GLU A 192 23.90 -6.93 2.47
C GLU A 192 23.33 -6.41 1.14
N VAL A 193 23.70 -5.19 0.75
CA VAL A 193 23.34 -4.62 -0.57
C VAL A 193 24.37 -5.11 -1.59
N LEU A 194 23.91 -5.94 -2.53
CA LEU A 194 24.77 -6.53 -3.57
C LEU A 194 24.97 -5.59 -4.75
N SER A 195 23.92 -4.89 -5.15
CA SER A 195 23.91 -3.92 -6.25
C SER A 195 22.73 -2.96 -6.13
N SER A 196 22.77 -1.83 -6.82
CA SER A 196 21.73 -0.80 -6.82
C SER A 196 21.34 -0.41 -8.24
N GLY A 197 20.10 0.11 -8.39
CA GLY A 197 19.60 0.57 -9.68
C GLY A 197 19.27 -0.57 -10.65
N ASN A 198 18.95 -1.74 -10.11
CA ASN A 198 18.50 -2.87 -10.91
C ASN A 198 17.09 -2.63 -11.45
N ASP A 199 16.78 -3.29 -12.58
CA ASP A 199 15.42 -3.36 -13.09
C ASP A 199 14.50 -4.03 -12.05
N LEU A 200 13.30 -3.51 -11.90
CA LEU A 200 12.30 -4.11 -11.01
C LEU A 200 11.80 -5.43 -11.63
N PRO A 201 11.30 -6.37 -10.78
CA PRO A 201 10.61 -7.54 -11.28
C PRO A 201 9.48 -7.17 -12.24
N PRO A 202 9.15 -8.02 -13.23
CA PRO A 202 8.05 -7.76 -14.16
C PRO A 202 6.75 -7.52 -13.41
N LEU A 203 6.02 -6.44 -13.78
CA LEU A 203 4.69 -6.15 -13.27
C LEU A 203 3.74 -7.29 -13.57
N GLN A 204 2.97 -7.68 -12.57
CA GLN A 204 1.84 -8.59 -12.75
C GLN A 204 0.57 -7.77 -12.96
N ASN A 205 -0.03 -7.87 -14.15
CA ASN A 205 -1.33 -7.26 -14.42
C ASN A 205 -2.40 -8.12 -13.75
N LEU A 206 -3.07 -7.57 -12.76
CA LEU A 206 -4.11 -8.24 -11.98
C LEU A 206 -5.42 -7.46 -12.05
N THR A 207 -6.50 -8.12 -11.71
CA THR A 207 -7.81 -7.52 -11.46
C THR A 207 -8.09 -7.48 -9.96
N ILE A 208 -8.99 -6.59 -9.53
CA ILE A 208 -9.44 -6.54 -8.13
C ILE A 208 -9.98 -7.92 -7.67
N PRO A 209 -10.86 -8.62 -8.43
CA PRO A 209 -11.32 -9.96 -8.06
C PRO A 209 -10.21 -11.01 -7.90
N GLU A 210 -9.14 -10.95 -8.72
CA GLU A 210 -8.00 -11.86 -8.58
C GLU A 210 -7.25 -11.63 -7.27
N ILE A 211 -7.00 -10.37 -6.90
CA ILE A 211 -6.38 -10.04 -5.60
C ILE A 211 -7.28 -10.50 -4.46
N LEU A 212 -8.57 -10.23 -4.50
CA LEU A 212 -9.50 -10.61 -3.43
C LEU A 212 -9.64 -12.14 -3.27
N THR A 213 -9.49 -12.90 -4.36
CA THR A 213 -9.63 -14.37 -4.35
C THR A 213 -8.32 -15.07 -4.02
N ASN A 214 -7.19 -14.59 -4.56
CA ASN A 214 -5.90 -15.24 -4.51
C ASN A 214 -4.82 -14.38 -3.84
N GLY A 215 -5.19 -13.37 -3.05
CA GLY A 215 -4.29 -12.36 -2.52
C GLY A 215 -3.11 -12.91 -1.71
N VAL A 216 -3.24 -14.10 -1.11
CA VAL A 216 -2.11 -14.77 -0.43
C VAL A 216 -0.96 -15.06 -1.40
N THR A 217 -1.28 -15.36 -2.66
CA THR A 217 -0.26 -15.59 -3.70
C THR A 217 0.45 -14.30 -4.09
N TYR A 218 -0.29 -13.19 -4.16
CA TYR A 218 0.22 -11.89 -4.63
C TYR A 218 0.67 -10.97 -3.49
N GLU A 219 0.54 -11.40 -2.24
CA GLU A 219 0.91 -10.61 -1.06
C GLU A 219 2.36 -10.16 -1.14
N SER A 220 2.59 -8.86 -0.97
CA SER A 220 3.86 -8.14 -1.08
C SER A 220 4.42 -8.01 -2.51
N GLU A 221 3.78 -8.56 -3.53
CA GLU A 221 4.26 -8.48 -4.91
C GLU A 221 3.95 -7.12 -5.56
N PHE A 222 4.80 -6.76 -6.53
CA PHE A 222 4.70 -5.57 -7.35
C PHE A 222 3.73 -5.80 -8.50
N VAL A 223 2.60 -5.09 -8.48
CA VAL A 223 1.44 -5.35 -9.33
C VAL A 223 0.95 -4.09 -10.05
N HIS A 224 0.12 -4.31 -11.05
CA HIS A 224 -0.58 -3.30 -11.82
C HIS A 224 -2.08 -3.63 -11.89
N LEU A 225 -2.92 -2.61 -11.73
CA LEU A 225 -4.36 -2.66 -11.97
C LEU A 225 -4.70 -1.66 -13.08
N ASP A 226 -5.32 -2.15 -14.13
CA ASP A 226 -5.81 -1.30 -15.21
C ASP A 226 -7.13 -0.63 -14.81
N SER A 227 -7.27 0.66 -15.14
CA SER A 227 -8.54 1.37 -15.20
C SER A 227 -9.39 1.27 -13.92
N VAL A 228 -8.84 1.75 -12.80
CA VAL A 228 -9.55 1.89 -11.52
C VAL A 228 -9.89 3.35 -11.24
N THR A 229 -10.90 3.59 -10.40
CA THR A 229 -11.32 4.94 -9.98
C THR A 229 -11.52 5.02 -8.48
N ILE A 230 -11.34 6.20 -7.88
CA ILE A 230 -11.60 6.43 -6.46
C ILE A 230 -13.11 6.61 -6.25
N VAL A 231 -13.69 5.76 -5.40
CA VAL A 231 -15.13 5.78 -5.09
C VAL A 231 -15.42 6.08 -3.62
N GLY A 232 -14.40 6.27 -2.79
CA GLY A 232 -14.59 6.62 -1.38
C GLY A 232 -13.27 6.88 -0.65
N GLY A 233 -13.39 7.52 0.52
CA GLY A 233 -12.26 7.97 1.33
C GLY A 233 -12.03 9.47 1.18
N THR A 234 -11.05 9.99 1.92
CA THR A 234 -10.61 11.39 1.82
C THR A 234 -9.14 11.40 1.44
N TRP A 235 -8.80 12.10 0.37
CA TRP A 235 -7.42 12.22 -0.12
C TRP A 235 -6.52 12.85 0.94
N PRO A 236 -5.27 12.39 1.11
CA PRO A 236 -4.39 12.94 2.13
C PRO A 236 -3.95 14.36 1.77
N THR A 237 -4.05 15.27 2.72
CA THR A 237 -3.54 16.65 2.62
C THR A 237 -2.36 16.90 3.56
N ALA A 238 -1.90 15.86 4.26
CA ALA A 238 -0.79 15.90 5.19
C ALA A 238 -0.15 14.50 5.28
N THR A 239 0.98 14.41 5.96
CA THR A 239 1.75 13.17 6.17
C THR A 239 1.05 12.14 7.09
N SER A 240 -0.25 11.98 6.97
CA SER A 240 -1.03 10.97 7.69
C SER A 240 -1.54 9.90 6.74
N SER A 241 -1.41 8.65 7.16
CA SER A 241 -1.87 7.51 6.37
C SER A 241 -3.40 7.47 6.28
N VAL A 242 -3.95 7.22 5.09
CA VAL A 242 -5.40 7.15 4.83
C VAL A 242 -5.76 5.89 4.06
N ASN A 243 -7.02 5.50 4.15
CA ASN A 243 -7.58 4.43 3.33
C ASN A 243 -8.57 5.03 2.32
N MET A 244 -8.29 4.82 1.04
CA MET A 244 -9.20 5.12 -0.05
C MET A 244 -9.90 3.83 -0.48
N THR A 245 -11.06 3.94 -1.09
CA THR A 245 -11.70 2.82 -1.78
C THR A 245 -11.59 3.07 -3.28
N ILE A 246 -10.97 2.13 -4.00
CA ILE A 246 -10.93 2.16 -5.47
C ILE A 246 -11.81 1.05 -6.02
N ALA A 247 -12.37 1.29 -7.20
CA ALA A 247 -13.24 0.35 -7.92
C ALA A 247 -12.78 0.18 -9.37
N ASP A 248 -12.97 -1.01 -9.93
CA ASP A 248 -12.91 -1.26 -11.37
C ASP A 248 -14.23 -0.89 -12.08
N ALA A 249 -14.27 -1.03 -13.41
CA ALA A 249 -15.44 -0.70 -14.21
C ALA A 249 -16.66 -1.61 -13.94
N ASP A 250 -16.45 -2.79 -13.36
CA ASP A 250 -17.49 -3.75 -12.98
C ASP A 250 -18.01 -3.48 -11.54
N GLY A 251 -17.45 -2.49 -10.83
CA GLY A 251 -17.84 -2.11 -9.48
C GLY A 251 -17.22 -2.98 -8.37
N ASN A 252 -16.24 -3.82 -8.68
CA ASN A 252 -15.47 -4.51 -7.66
C ASN A 252 -14.56 -3.51 -6.94
N THR A 253 -14.52 -3.58 -5.62
CA THR A 253 -13.79 -2.59 -4.80
C THR A 253 -12.66 -3.22 -4.00
N ILE A 254 -11.58 -2.45 -3.80
CA ILE A 254 -10.48 -2.79 -2.91
C ILE A 254 -10.01 -1.54 -2.16
N THR A 255 -9.45 -1.72 -0.98
CA THR A 255 -8.80 -0.62 -0.25
C THR A 255 -7.46 -0.29 -0.89
N MET A 256 -7.27 0.97 -1.27
CA MET A 256 -5.96 1.56 -1.57
C MET A 256 -5.48 2.28 -0.29
N ARG A 257 -4.47 1.73 0.35
CA ARG A 257 -3.85 2.33 1.54
C ARG A 257 -2.75 3.27 1.09
N ILE A 258 -2.92 4.54 1.32
CA ILE A 258 -1.88 5.56 1.13
C ILE A 258 -1.16 5.75 2.46
N ASP A 259 0.12 5.47 2.49
CA ASP A 259 0.94 5.71 3.68
C ASP A 259 1.37 7.18 3.74
N GLY A 260 1.45 7.73 4.96
CA GLY A 260 1.82 9.13 5.18
C GLY A 260 3.26 9.49 4.80
N ASP A 261 4.11 8.49 4.62
CA ASP A 261 5.50 8.68 4.19
C ASP A 261 5.64 8.74 2.65
N THR A 262 4.54 8.51 1.90
CA THR A 262 4.52 8.68 0.44
C THR A 262 4.42 10.16 0.07
N ASP A 263 4.68 10.48 -1.20
CA ASP A 263 4.58 11.84 -1.74
C ASP A 263 3.16 12.25 -2.14
N LEU A 264 2.17 11.34 -2.06
CA LEU A 264 0.81 11.55 -2.56
C LEU A 264 0.11 12.77 -1.94
N HIS A 265 0.39 13.08 -0.68
CA HIS A 265 -0.17 14.24 0.02
C HIS A 265 0.27 15.61 -0.57
N ASN A 266 1.26 15.63 -1.47
CA ASN A 266 1.73 16.83 -2.16
C ASN A 266 0.99 17.10 -3.49
N TYR A 267 0.07 16.23 -3.88
CA TYR A 267 -0.63 16.27 -5.15
C TYR A 267 -2.14 16.25 -4.95
N GLU A 268 -2.86 16.77 -5.94
CA GLU A 268 -4.31 16.68 -5.97
C GLU A 268 -4.78 15.25 -6.23
N GLN A 269 -5.99 14.92 -5.75
CA GLN A 269 -6.63 13.65 -6.04
C GLN A 269 -6.87 13.50 -7.54
N LEU A 270 -6.56 12.32 -8.10
CA LEU A 270 -6.94 11.98 -9.46
C LEU A 270 -8.47 11.88 -9.60
N LEU A 271 -8.99 12.43 -10.69
CA LEU A 271 -10.41 12.34 -11.06
C LEU A 271 -10.59 11.29 -12.15
N GLY A 272 -11.72 10.57 -12.13
CA GLY A 272 -12.02 9.55 -13.12
C GLY A 272 -11.15 8.31 -12.99
N TYR A 273 -10.79 7.71 -14.13
CA TYR A 273 -10.03 6.46 -14.17
C TYR A 273 -8.52 6.69 -14.24
N PHE A 274 -7.78 5.81 -13.59
CA PHE A 274 -6.31 5.77 -13.63
C PHE A 274 -5.82 4.32 -13.59
N ASN A 275 -4.61 4.09 -14.09
CA ASN A 275 -3.87 2.86 -13.87
C ASN A 275 -3.15 2.94 -12.53
N PHE A 276 -3.23 1.88 -11.76
CA PHE A 276 -2.54 1.77 -10.48
C PHE A 276 -1.33 0.84 -10.62
N THR A 277 -0.21 1.26 -10.09
CA THR A 277 0.97 0.42 -9.87
C THR A 277 1.32 0.46 -8.38
N GLY A 278 1.73 -0.66 -7.80
CA GLY A 278 2.07 -0.69 -6.36
C GLY A 278 2.21 -2.10 -5.82
N ILE A 279 2.02 -2.24 -4.53
CA ILE A 279 2.23 -3.48 -3.79
C ILE A 279 0.90 -4.01 -3.24
N VAL A 280 0.70 -5.32 -3.32
CA VAL A 280 -0.42 -5.97 -2.61
C VAL A 280 -0.04 -6.14 -1.15
N GLY A 281 -0.84 -5.62 -0.24
CA GLY A 281 -0.67 -5.83 1.18
C GLY A 281 -1.84 -6.55 1.82
N ARG A 282 -1.69 -6.84 3.11
CA ARG A 282 -2.71 -7.51 3.89
C ARG A 282 -2.84 -6.90 5.28
N TYR A 283 -4.08 -6.75 5.73
CA TYR A 283 -4.38 -6.39 7.11
C TYR A 283 -5.51 -7.27 7.64
N ASN A 284 -5.20 -8.15 8.60
CA ASN A 284 -6.07 -9.22 9.06
C ASN A 284 -6.49 -10.16 7.90
N ALA A 285 -7.79 -10.25 7.62
CA ALA A 285 -8.32 -11.05 6.53
C ALA A 285 -8.47 -10.28 5.20
N ALA A 286 -8.24 -8.96 5.20
CA ALA A 286 -8.47 -8.11 4.04
C ALA A 286 -7.17 -7.86 3.26
N PHE A 287 -7.24 -8.01 1.94
CA PHE A 287 -6.19 -7.55 1.03
C PHE A 287 -6.43 -6.10 0.66
N GLN A 288 -5.35 -5.39 0.44
CA GLN A 288 -5.33 -3.98 0.07
C GLN A 288 -4.15 -3.72 -0.87
N VAL A 289 -4.14 -2.57 -1.53
CA VAL A 289 -3.05 -2.18 -2.41
C VAL A 289 -2.42 -0.88 -1.94
N PHE A 290 -1.11 -0.74 -2.14
CA PHE A 290 -0.31 0.40 -1.69
C PHE A 290 0.40 1.03 -2.87
N PRO A 291 0.08 2.26 -3.25
CA PRO A 291 0.94 3.04 -4.14
C PRO A 291 2.23 3.40 -3.39
N ARG A 292 3.36 3.43 -4.10
CA ARG A 292 4.66 3.83 -3.55
C ARG A 292 4.88 5.33 -3.68
N TYR A 293 4.47 5.88 -4.85
CA TYR A 293 4.61 7.28 -5.25
C TYR A 293 3.35 7.75 -5.97
N TYR A 294 3.15 9.06 -6.08
CA TYR A 294 2.08 9.59 -6.90
C TYR A 294 2.20 9.16 -8.38
N SER A 295 3.41 9.03 -8.88
CA SER A 295 3.68 8.53 -10.24
C SER A 295 3.26 7.08 -10.50
N ASP A 296 2.91 6.32 -9.47
CA ASP A 296 2.34 4.97 -9.59
C ASP A 296 0.85 5.01 -9.99
N LEU A 297 0.24 6.21 -9.98
CA LEU A 297 -1.13 6.46 -10.37
C LEU A 297 -1.14 7.22 -11.71
N GLU A 298 -1.32 6.51 -12.80
CA GLU A 298 -1.28 7.09 -14.14
C GLU A 298 -2.71 7.43 -14.60
N GLN A 299 -3.02 8.71 -14.74
CA GLN A 299 -4.33 9.19 -15.20
C GLN A 299 -4.67 8.65 -16.59
N ILE A 300 -5.88 8.11 -16.76
CA ILE A 300 -6.39 7.64 -18.04
C ILE A 300 -7.42 8.62 -18.58
N GLY A 301 -7.18 9.10 -19.80
CA GLY A 301 -8.09 10.02 -20.45
C GLY A 301 -8.23 11.35 -19.74
N ASP A 302 -9.27 12.05 -20.11
CA ASP A 302 -9.68 13.31 -19.50
C ASP A 302 -10.94 13.04 -18.66
N PRO A 303 -10.87 13.11 -17.31
CA PRO A 303 -12.04 12.92 -16.48
C PRO A 303 -13.00 14.09 -16.60
N VAL A 304 -14.29 13.79 -16.53
CA VAL A 304 -15.32 14.83 -16.46
C VAL A 304 -15.29 15.57 -15.11
N PRO A 305 -15.79 16.81 -15.02
CA PRO A 305 -15.82 17.57 -13.77
C PRO A 305 -16.50 16.81 -12.62
N LEU A 306 -15.95 16.89 -11.42
CA LEU A 306 -16.56 16.36 -10.21
C LEU A 306 -17.38 17.45 -9.52
N ILE A 307 -18.68 17.18 -9.34
CA ILE A 307 -19.63 18.09 -8.67
C ILE A 307 -19.92 17.57 -7.27
N THR A 308 -19.65 18.39 -6.25
CA THR A 308 -19.90 18.06 -4.83
C THR A 308 -20.57 19.23 -4.12
N ASP A 309 -21.00 19.02 -2.88
CA ASP A 309 -21.50 20.06 -1.96
C ASP A 309 -22.60 20.96 -2.58
N VAL A 310 -23.52 20.34 -3.31
CA VAL A 310 -24.65 21.08 -3.88
C VAL A 310 -25.59 21.50 -2.76
N ASP A 311 -25.74 22.80 -2.60
CA ASP A 311 -26.57 23.42 -1.57
C ASP A 311 -27.38 24.59 -2.15
N ARG A 312 -28.30 25.15 -1.38
CA ARG A 312 -29.10 26.29 -1.79
C ARG A 312 -29.45 27.23 -0.63
N ASP A 313 -29.63 28.49 -0.95
CA ASP A 313 -30.07 29.54 -0.03
C ASP A 313 -31.10 30.46 -0.70
N PRO A 314 -32.28 30.74 -0.08
CA PRO A 314 -32.73 30.20 1.20
C PRO A 314 -33.19 28.73 1.12
N ALA A 315 -33.02 27.99 2.23
CA ALA A 315 -33.49 26.63 2.36
C ALA A 315 -35.03 26.49 2.23
N SER A 316 -35.77 27.51 2.61
CA SER A 316 -37.23 27.58 2.60
C SER A 316 -37.72 28.85 1.86
N PRO A 317 -37.65 28.86 0.53
CA PRO A 317 -37.97 30.06 -0.25
C PRO A 317 -39.46 30.39 -0.24
N THR A 318 -39.78 31.68 -0.23
CA THR A 318 -41.12 32.24 -0.45
C THR A 318 -41.24 32.75 -1.90
N PRO A 319 -42.45 33.14 -2.38
CA PRO A 319 -42.61 33.69 -3.73
C PRO A 319 -41.85 34.98 -3.99
N ALA A 320 -41.26 35.62 -2.97
CA ALA A 320 -40.44 36.84 -3.09
C ALA A 320 -38.93 36.53 -3.19
N ASP A 321 -38.55 35.30 -2.95
CA ASP A 321 -37.13 34.93 -2.82
C ASP A 321 -36.61 34.27 -4.10
N ASP A 322 -35.50 34.79 -4.61
CA ASP A 322 -34.65 34.07 -5.54
C ASP A 322 -33.86 33.00 -4.74
N VAL A 323 -33.61 31.87 -5.37
CA VAL A 323 -32.86 30.75 -4.75
C VAL A 323 -31.48 30.65 -5.38
N THR A 324 -30.44 30.93 -4.59
CA THR A 324 -29.06 30.74 -4.99
C THR A 324 -28.67 29.29 -4.78
N VAL A 325 -28.34 28.60 -5.85
CA VAL A 325 -27.75 27.22 -5.81
C VAL A 325 -26.24 27.38 -5.86
N THR A 326 -25.56 26.70 -4.94
CA THR A 326 -24.09 26.62 -4.90
C THR A 326 -23.64 25.19 -5.08
N ALA A 327 -22.45 24.99 -5.63
CA ALA A 327 -21.79 23.69 -5.75
C ALA A 327 -20.27 23.88 -5.73
N ASN A 328 -19.55 22.86 -5.29
CA ASN A 328 -18.12 22.77 -5.51
C ASN A 328 -17.87 21.93 -6.78
N ILE A 329 -17.15 22.49 -7.77
CA ILE A 329 -16.93 21.84 -9.06
C ILE A 329 -15.44 21.89 -9.36
N ILE A 330 -14.81 20.73 -9.34
CA ILE A 330 -13.37 20.56 -9.63
C ILE A 330 -13.15 19.74 -10.89
N ASP A 331 -12.08 20.07 -11.58
CA ASP A 331 -11.63 19.38 -12.79
C ASP A 331 -10.09 19.33 -12.81
N ASN A 332 -9.52 18.31 -13.50
CA ASN A 332 -8.07 18.20 -13.65
C ASN A 332 -7.46 19.28 -14.57
N ASN A 333 -8.30 19.93 -15.40
CA ASN A 333 -7.92 21.00 -16.34
C ASN A 333 -8.72 22.26 -16.02
N THR A 334 -9.82 22.49 -16.75
CA THR A 334 -10.64 23.70 -16.63
C THR A 334 -12.11 23.39 -16.76
N VAL A 335 -12.92 23.80 -15.81
CA VAL A 335 -14.38 23.83 -15.96
C VAL A 335 -14.75 24.95 -16.94
N ALA A 336 -15.11 24.57 -18.17
CA ALA A 336 -15.47 25.52 -19.22
C ALA A 336 -16.81 26.18 -18.97
N SER A 337 -17.77 25.45 -18.38
CA SER A 337 -19.09 26.00 -18.02
C SER A 337 -19.75 25.17 -16.93
N ALA A 338 -20.59 25.85 -16.12
CA ALA A 338 -21.47 25.18 -15.17
C ALA A 338 -22.86 25.83 -15.22
N SER A 339 -23.91 25.03 -14.95
CA SER A 339 -25.30 25.49 -14.99
C SER A 339 -26.17 24.77 -13.94
N VAL A 340 -27.21 25.46 -13.50
CA VAL A 340 -28.33 24.85 -12.80
C VAL A 340 -29.43 24.60 -13.83
N ASN A 341 -29.82 23.34 -13.98
CA ASN A 341 -30.94 22.93 -14.83
C ASN A 341 -32.12 22.66 -13.92
N TYR A 342 -33.25 23.31 -14.12
CA TYR A 342 -34.39 23.19 -13.23
C TYR A 342 -35.73 23.12 -13.95
N VAL A 343 -36.68 22.45 -13.32
CA VAL A 343 -38.07 22.26 -13.78
C VAL A 343 -39.01 22.72 -12.68
N VAL A 344 -40.06 23.47 -13.04
CA VAL A 344 -41.13 23.92 -12.12
C VAL A 344 -42.41 23.16 -12.47
N ASP A 345 -43.04 22.52 -11.47
CA ASP A 345 -44.33 21.81 -11.60
C ASP A 345 -44.43 20.85 -12.79
N SER A 346 -43.33 20.10 -13.06
CA SER A 346 -43.20 19.20 -14.19
C SER A 346 -43.34 19.90 -15.57
N GLY A 347 -43.01 21.19 -15.62
CA GLY A 347 -43.00 22.01 -16.82
C GLY A 347 -41.81 21.76 -17.75
N VAL A 348 -41.37 22.79 -18.45
CA VAL A 348 -40.20 22.76 -19.32
C VAL A 348 -38.93 23.04 -18.50
N GLU A 349 -37.86 22.32 -18.82
CA GLU A 349 -36.55 22.56 -18.21
C GLU A 349 -36.03 23.96 -18.57
N MET A 350 -35.53 24.65 -17.59
CA MET A 350 -34.89 25.97 -17.68
C MET A 350 -33.45 25.86 -17.21
N VAL A 351 -32.58 26.66 -17.78
CA VAL A 351 -31.13 26.63 -17.52
C VAL A 351 -30.66 27.99 -17.04
N VAL A 352 -29.93 27.99 -15.93
CA VAL A 352 -29.25 29.19 -15.40
C VAL A 352 -27.74 28.92 -15.37
N ALA A 353 -26.96 29.76 -15.99
CA ALA A 353 -25.50 29.68 -15.90
C ALA A 353 -25.04 29.94 -14.46
N MET A 354 -24.07 29.14 -14.01
CA MET A 354 -23.36 29.37 -12.76
C MET A 354 -22.12 30.21 -12.98
N THR A 355 -21.77 31.00 -11.99
CA THR A 355 -20.56 31.84 -11.98
C THR A 355 -19.54 31.22 -11.03
N ALA A 356 -18.30 31.10 -11.48
CA ALA A 356 -17.18 30.67 -10.66
C ALA A 356 -16.86 31.69 -9.57
N GLY A 357 -16.65 31.23 -8.36
CA GLY A 357 -16.18 31.95 -7.18
C GLY A 357 -14.77 31.58 -6.78
N GLU A 358 -14.44 31.71 -5.51
CA GLU A 358 -13.17 31.27 -4.92
C GLU A 358 -13.26 29.81 -4.50
N ASN A 359 -12.11 29.09 -4.51
CA ASN A 359 -11.99 27.69 -4.06
C ASN A 359 -12.97 26.73 -4.76
N ASP A 360 -13.03 26.80 -6.08
CA ASP A 360 -13.83 25.93 -6.94
C ASP A 360 -15.35 25.97 -6.67
N SER A 361 -15.80 26.98 -5.96
CA SER A 361 -17.22 27.22 -5.71
C SER A 361 -17.87 27.87 -6.93
N TYR A 362 -19.06 27.38 -7.30
CA TYR A 362 -19.90 27.92 -8.36
C TYR A 362 -21.27 28.26 -7.81
N SER A 363 -21.88 29.35 -8.33
CA SER A 363 -23.21 29.77 -7.90
C SER A 363 -24.08 30.16 -9.07
N GLY A 364 -25.36 29.77 -9.03
CA GLY A 364 -26.39 30.13 -9.99
C GLY A 364 -27.71 30.49 -9.27
N VAL A 365 -28.51 31.36 -9.85
CA VAL A 365 -29.73 31.88 -9.18
C VAL A 365 -30.97 31.43 -9.94
N ILE A 366 -31.77 30.57 -9.32
CA ILE A 366 -33.12 30.25 -9.78
C ILE A 366 -34.03 31.42 -9.39
N PRO A 367 -34.69 32.11 -10.35
CA PRO A 367 -35.57 33.21 -10.02
C PRO A 367 -36.76 32.77 -9.14
N ALA A 368 -37.33 33.70 -8.40
CA ALA A 368 -38.50 33.51 -7.54
C ALA A 368 -39.65 32.81 -8.30
N GLN A 369 -40.29 31.81 -7.67
CA GLN A 369 -41.35 31.02 -8.24
C GLN A 369 -42.67 31.25 -7.47
N ALA A 370 -43.80 30.82 -8.07
CA ALA A 370 -45.08 30.95 -7.43
C ALA A 370 -45.17 30.12 -6.12
N GLY A 371 -45.97 30.59 -5.17
CA GLY A 371 -46.22 29.83 -3.94
C GLY A 371 -46.82 28.47 -4.23
N ASN A 372 -46.35 27.44 -3.53
CA ASN A 372 -46.63 26.01 -3.68
C ASN A 372 -46.04 25.36 -4.97
N ALA A 373 -45.23 26.10 -5.73
CA ALA A 373 -44.52 25.49 -6.83
C ALA A 373 -43.46 24.48 -6.34
N ILE A 374 -43.39 23.33 -7.01
CA ILE A 374 -42.33 22.34 -6.79
C ILE A 374 -41.23 22.60 -7.82
N VAL A 375 -40.03 22.86 -7.34
CA VAL A 375 -38.86 23.06 -8.18
C VAL A 375 -37.95 21.85 -8.01
N VAL A 376 -37.62 21.22 -9.14
CA VAL A 376 -36.64 20.10 -9.20
C VAL A 376 -35.44 20.60 -10.00
N TYR A 377 -34.23 20.38 -9.52
CA TYR A 377 -33.03 20.89 -10.18
C TYR A 377 -31.83 19.94 -10.08
N THR A 378 -30.92 20.09 -11.04
CA THR A 378 -29.60 19.45 -11.07
C THR A 378 -28.55 20.53 -11.36
N VAL A 379 -27.29 20.27 -11.01
CA VAL A 379 -26.13 21.04 -11.44
C VAL A 379 -25.41 20.26 -12.53
N SER A 380 -25.10 20.90 -13.64
CA SER A 380 -24.28 20.30 -14.72
C SER A 380 -23.02 21.12 -14.94
N ALA A 381 -21.91 20.46 -15.22
CA ALA A 381 -20.64 21.08 -15.55
C ALA A 381 -20.04 20.44 -16.81
N THR A 382 -19.34 21.26 -17.61
CA THR A 382 -18.62 20.81 -18.81
C THR A 382 -17.18 21.30 -18.71
N ASP A 383 -16.20 20.42 -18.97
CA ASP A 383 -14.79 20.76 -19.07
C ASP A 383 -14.43 21.41 -20.43
N ASP A 384 -13.16 21.73 -20.62
CA ASP A 384 -12.65 22.36 -21.83
C ASP A 384 -12.44 21.37 -22.99
N LEU A 385 -12.51 20.06 -22.76
CA LEU A 385 -12.46 18.99 -23.76
C LEU A 385 -13.85 18.44 -24.13
N GLY A 386 -14.90 18.92 -23.47
CA GLY A 386 -16.31 18.59 -23.78
C GLY A 386 -16.87 17.45 -22.93
N GLY A 387 -16.17 16.98 -21.90
CA GLY A 387 -16.71 16.05 -20.91
C GLY A 387 -17.80 16.73 -20.08
N VAL A 388 -18.88 16.02 -19.79
CA VAL A 388 -20.04 16.58 -19.04
C VAL A 388 -20.37 15.70 -17.85
N SER A 389 -20.54 16.34 -16.70
CA SER A 389 -21.08 15.71 -15.50
C SER A 389 -22.39 16.38 -15.06
N THR A 390 -23.21 15.63 -14.32
CA THR A 390 -24.46 16.13 -13.73
C THR A 390 -24.62 15.56 -12.34
N SER A 391 -25.01 16.40 -11.38
CA SER A 391 -25.28 16.04 -10.00
C SER A 391 -26.50 15.14 -9.85
N ASN A 392 -26.72 14.63 -8.64
CA ASN A 392 -28.01 14.08 -8.25
C ASN A 392 -29.11 15.14 -8.39
N GLU A 393 -30.35 14.69 -8.49
CA GLU A 393 -31.54 15.53 -8.50
C GLU A 393 -31.86 16.02 -7.09
N TYR A 394 -32.16 17.32 -6.98
CA TYR A 394 -32.60 18.00 -5.76
C TYR A 394 -33.97 18.63 -5.99
N SER A 395 -34.72 18.85 -4.92
CA SER A 395 -36.01 19.51 -5.03
C SER A 395 -36.32 20.42 -3.83
N TYR A 396 -37.21 21.38 -4.04
CA TYR A 396 -37.79 22.21 -2.98
C TYR A 396 -39.20 22.67 -3.35
N ILE A 397 -39.93 23.08 -2.33
CA ILE A 397 -41.28 23.68 -2.47
C ILE A 397 -41.20 25.18 -2.09
N VAL A 398 -41.82 26.02 -2.88
CA VAL A 398 -41.91 27.46 -2.59
C VAL A 398 -43.11 27.70 -1.65
N TYR A 399 -42.84 28.28 -0.47
CA TYR A 399 -43.87 28.48 0.54
C TYR A 399 -44.85 29.60 0.15
N GLY A 400 -46.11 29.24 -0.18
CA GLY A 400 -47.19 30.17 -0.34
C GLY A 400 -47.55 30.79 1.01
N GLY A 401 -47.94 32.08 1.03
CA GLY A 401 -48.10 32.90 2.25
C GLY A 401 -49.02 32.39 3.39
N ASN A 402 -49.56 31.16 3.31
CA ASN A 402 -50.35 30.50 4.35
C ASN A 402 -49.77 29.17 4.80
N VAL A 403 -48.59 28.78 4.30
CA VAL A 403 -47.90 27.52 4.63
C VAL A 403 -46.62 27.84 5.39
N ASN A 404 -46.44 27.21 6.56
CA ASN A 404 -45.18 27.35 7.33
C ASN A 404 -44.19 26.32 6.89
N SER A 405 -42.92 26.70 6.77
CA SER A 405 -41.86 25.74 6.55
C SER A 405 -41.65 24.83 7.75
N ILE A 406 -41.30 23.58 7.54
CA ILE A 406 -40.95 22.66 8.61
C ILE A 406 -39.76 23.21 9.42
N ALA A 407 -38.79 23.84 8.78
CA ALA A 407 -37.67 24.48 9.44
C ALA A 407 -38.11 25.56 10.42
N SER A 408 -39.12 26.40 10.07
CA SER A 408 -39.62 27.46 10.95
C SER A 408 -40.35 26.94 12.19
N LEU A 409 -40.83 25.72 12.16
CA LEU A 409 -41.43 25.03 13.33
C LEU A 409 -40.34 24.48 14.24
N GLN A 410 -39.27 23.94 13.66
CA GLN A 410 -38.21 23.28 14.41
C GLN A 410 -37.23 24.27 15.04
N ASP A 411 -36.95 25.39 14.41
CA ASP A 411 -36.06 26.44 14.92
C ASP A 411 -36.74 27.36 15.96
N GLY A 412 -38.05 27.19 16.16
CA GLY A 412 -38.82 27.96 17.13
C GLY A 412 -39.29 29.35 16.62
N THR A 413 -39.14 29.66 15.37
CA THR A 413 -39.67 30.87 14.73
C THR A 413 -41.18 30.90 14.86
N VAL A 414 -41.82 29.75 14.74
CA VAL A 414 -43.26 29.57 15.04
C VAL A 414 -43.43 29.12 16.50
N PRO A 415 -44.10 29.89 17.37
CA PRO A 415 -44.25 29.52 18.79
C PRO A 415 -45.01 28.22 18.99
N SER A 416 -44.59 27.43 20.00
CA SER A 416 -45.31 26.23 20.40
C SER A 416 -46.79 26.50 20.72
N GLY A 417 -47.68 25.64 20.24
CA GLY A 417 -49.15 25.78 20.39
C GLY A 417 -49.81 26.61 19.29
N THR A 418 -49.06 27.14 18.30
CA THR A 418 -49.62 27.80 17.12
C THR A 418 -50.22 26.75 16.18
N SER A 419 -51.44 26.98 15.68
CA SER A 419 -52.02 26.17 14.62
C SER A 419 -51.37 26.58 13.29
N VAL A 420 -50.78 25.62 12.62
CA VAL A 420 -50.04 25.84 11.37
C VAL A 420 -50.53 24.93 10.26
N THR A 421 -50.33 25.34 9.04
CA THR A 421 -50.43 24.49 7.87
C THR A 421 -49.02 24.24 7.33
N ILE A 422 -48.67 22.98 7.12
CA ILE A 422 -47.40 22.58 6.52
C ILE A 422 -47.67 21.76 5.26
N GLU A 423 -46.77 21.84 4.29
CA GLU A 423 -46.76 21.07 3.08
C GLU A 423 -45.40 20.39 2.94
N GLY A 424 -45.38 19.14 2.46
CA GLY A 424 -44.15 18.40 2.30
C GLY A 424 -44.38 17.05 1.63
N ILE A 425 -43.27 16.39 1.28
CA ILE A 425 -43.27 15.05 0.71
C ILE A 425 -43.17 14.04 1.88
N VAL A 426 -44.02 13.02 1.86
CA VAL A 426 -43.89 11.88 2.79
C VAL A 426 -42.70 11.04 2.37
N THR A 427 -41.64 11.07 3.17
CA THR A 427 -40.36 10.43 2.87
C THR A 427 -40.19 9.01 3.42
N ALA A 428 -41.13 8.61 4.30
CA ALA A 428 -41.15 7.25 4.86
C ALA A 428 -42.59 6.74 4.99
N GLU A 429 -42.77 5.43 4.83
CA GLU A 429 -44.05 4.77 5.10
C GLU A 429 -44.42 4.92 6.57
N PRO A 430 -45.74 4.98 6.88
CA PRO A 430 -46.19 5.13 8.24
C PRO A 430 -45.76 3.95 9.11
N TYR A 431 -45.03 4.24 10.17
CA TYR A 431 -44.61 3.26 11.17
C TYR A 431 -45.50 3.32 12.41
N ALA A 432 -46.02 2.17 12.83
CA ALA A 432 -46.76 2.07 14.06
C ALA A 432 -45.81 1.80 15.24
N PHE A 433 -45.47 2.83 16.03
CA PHE A 433 -44.61 2.68 17.22
C PHE A 433 -45.30 1.89 18.34
N TYR A 434 -46.65 2.02 18.44
CA TYR A 434 -47.48 1.32 19.41
C TYR A 434 -48.68 0.72 18.69
N PRO A 435 -48.62 -0.56 18.30
CA PRO A 435 -49.71 -1.21 17.54
C PRO A 435 -51.08 -1.18 18.24
N GLU A 436 -51.08 -1.08 19.55
CA GLU A 436 -52.28 -1.02 20.38
C GLU A 436 -53.00 0.33 20.37
N ASP A 437 -52.30 1.42 19.98
CA ASP A 437 -52.86 2.80 20.09
C ASP A 437 -53.43 3.33 18.76
N ASP A 438 -53.33 2.55 17.67
CA ASP A 438 -53.75 2.91 16.29
C ASP A 438 -53.14 4.22 15.80
N LEU A 439 -52.00 4.68 16.41
CA LEU A 439 -51.29 5.87 16.05
C LEU A 439 -50.28 5.56 14.94
N ARG A 440 -50.33 6.33 13.87
CA ARG A 440 -49.39 6.26 12.75
C ARG A 440 -48.57 7.53 12.64
N TYR A 441 -47.31 7.40 12.51
CA TYR A 441 -46.36 8.49 12.29
C TYR A 441 -46.00 8.56 10.82
N TYR A 442 -46.06 9.77 10.26
CA TYR A 442 -45.61 10.06 8.92
C TYR A 442 -44.42 11.02 9.02
N TYR A 443 -43.38 10.76 8.24
CA TYR A 443 -42.28 11.68 8.14
C TYR A 443 -42.50 12.57 6.92
N LEU A 444 -42.68 13.86 7.17
CA LEU A 444 -42.81 14.87 6.16
C LEU A 444 -41.47 15.62 6.00
N GLN A 445 -41.11 15.86 4.78
CA GLN A 445 -39.94 16.66 4.41
C GLN A 445 -40.35 17.67 3.33
N ASP A 446 -40.11 18.94 3.58
CA ASP A 446 -40.34 20.01 2.60
C ASP A 446 -39.07 20.36 1.82
N ASP A 447 -37.89 19.80 2.24
CA ASP A 447 -36.60 20.07 1.68
C ASP A 447 -35.59 18.98 2.05
N TYR A 448 -34.40 19.00 1.40
CA TYR A 448 -33.23 18.17 1.76
C TYR A 448 -32.28 18.88 2.76
N ALA A 449 -32.56 20.12 3.16
CA ALA A 449 -31.76 20.83 4.13
C ALA A 449 -31.96 20.33 5.59
N PRO A 450 -31.03 20.58 6.51
CA PRO A 450 -31.23 20.35 7.92
C PRO A 450 -32.50 21.06 8.43
N LEU A 451 -33.23 20.42 9.36
CA LEU A 451 -34.52 20.89 9.91
C LEU A 451 -35.70 20.94 8.92
N SER A 452 -35.61 20.26 7.78
CA SER A 452 -36.66 20.22 6.76
C SER A 452 -37.64 19.03 6.93
N GLY A 453 -37.41 18.14 7.86
CA GLY A 453 -38.21 16.95 8.11
C GLY A 453 -38.93 16.99 9.50
N ILE A 454 -40.16 16.47 9.56
CA ILE A 454 -40.97 16.35 10.79
C ILE A 454 -41.74 15.03 10.80
#